data_1dc2cf1644ce74154084fe3b63db6b83
#
_entry.id   1dc2cf1644ce74154084fe3b63db6b83
#
_cell.length_a   1.000
_cell.length_b   1.000
_cell.length_c   1.000
_cell.angle_alpha   90.00
_cell.angle_beta   90.00
_cell.angle_gamma   90.00
#
_symmetry.space_group_name_H-M   'P 1'
#
loop_
_entity.id
_entity.type
_entity.pdbx_description
1 polymer ?
#
loop_
_entity_poly.entity_id
_entity_poly.type
_entity_poly.pdbx_seq_one_letter_code
_entity_poly.pdbx_strand_id
1 'polypeptide(L)'
;ISLASDKRFSSYFKKFQFISLTNFGTAFGMGLLVMVFMVGQGYFWQPVVGFFGAFCGCVVSTRLMQYFVVKNFPHYAVEDVIGNKQEIAEEEKKVEKSGFIRVLNSLLDGGRTGVDVGLAIIPGVLIISTLVMILTFGPSSTGAYTGAAYEGVALLPRLAEKVNFIFEFLFGFGDPHLIAFPITALGAVGAALGLVPNFISQGWVDGNAIAVFTAIGMCWSGYLSTHTAMLDSLGYRELTPKAILSHTIGGIAAAIVAHLTYMVIMLFIAA
;
A
#
# COMPACT_ATOMS: atom_id res chain seq x y z
N ILE A 1 6.71 10.03 7.97
CA ILE A 1 7.81 10.11 8.97
C ILE A 1 8.02 11.57 9.37
N SER A 2 8.28 12.52 8.47
CA SER A 2 8.55 13.91 8.82
C SER A 2 7.45 14.56 9.68
N LEU A 3 6.17 14.36 9.35
CA LEU A 3 5.05 14.84 10.17
C LEU A 3 5.01 14.17 11.55
N ALA A 4 5.31 12.87 11.62
CA ALA A 4 5.34 12.15 12.89
C ALA A 4 6.50 12.58 13.80
N SER A 5 7.58 13.10 13.22
CA SER A 5 8.71 13.69 13.97
C SER A 5 8.45 15.13 14.43
N ASP A 6 7.40 15.79 13.93
CA ASP A 6 7.00 17.12 14.39
C ASP A 6 6.26 16.99 15.73
N LYS A 7 6.85 17.54 16.80
CA LYS A 7 6.29 17.53 18.15
C LYS A 7 4.90 18.17 18.22
N ARG A 8 4.64 19.21 17.43
CA ARG A 8 3.33 19.87 17.37
C ARG A 8 2.28 18.96 16.79
N PHE A 9 2.58 18.30 15.65
CA PHE A 9 1.67 17.35 15.04
C PHE A 9 1.38 16.16 15.99
N SER A 10 2.42 15.58 16.58
CA SER A 10 2.28 14.44 17.48
C SER A 10 1.50 14.75 18.77
N SER A 11 1.52 16.02 19.24
CA SER A 11 0.78 16.44 20.44
C SER A 11 -0.75 16.39 20.31
N TYR A 12 -1.29 16.31 19.11
CA TYR A 12 -2.74 16.18 18.87
C TYR A 12 -3.27 14.76 19.07
N PHE A 13 -2.38 13.77 19.26
CA PHE A 13 -2.75 12.37 19.25
C PHE A 13 -2.46 11.69 20.59
N LYS A 14 -3.32 10.75 20.96
CA LYS A 14 -3.00 9.71 21.93
C LYS A 14 -2.01 8.71 21.28
N LYS A 15 -1.21 8.01 22.09
CA LYS A 15 -0.21 7.06 21.56
C LYS A 15 -0.80 6.03 20.60
N PHE A 16 -1.96 5.43 20.94
CA PHE A 16 -2.58 4.43 20.06
C PHE A 16 -3.01 5.01 18.70
N GLN A 17 -3.46 6.27 18.67
CA GLN A 17 -3.83 6.95 17.42
C GLN A 17 -2.58 7.24 16.60
N PHE A 18 -1.56 7.79 17.24
CA PHE A 18 -0.30 8.14 16.60
C PHE A 18 0.38 6.93 15.96
N ILE A 19 0.48 5.82 16.70
CA ILE A 19 1.04 4.57 16.19
C ILE A 19 0.24 4.08 14.96
N SER A 20 -1.09 4.17 14.97
CA SER A 20 -1.95 3.74 13.86
C SER A 20 -1.82 4.60 12.60
N LEU A 21 -1.26 5.82 12.70
CA LEU A 21 -0.95 6.65 11.53
C LEU A 21 0.07 5.99 10.58
N THR A 22 0.86 5.05 11.06
CA THR A 22 1.76 4.26 10.20
C THR A 22 0.96 3.51 9.14
N ASN A 23 -0.17 2.89 9.52
CA ASN A 23 -1.05 2.20 8.60
C ASN A 23 -1.75 3.16 7.64
N PHE A 24 -2.20 4.32 8.14
CA PHE A 24 -2.78 5.36 7.28
C PHE A 24 -1.77 5.88 6.26
N GLY A 25 -0.57 6.25 6.70
CA GLY A 25 0.46 6.80 5.82
C GLY A 25 0.98 5.81 4.78
N THR A 26 1.03 4.51 5.11
CA THR A 26 1.42 3.46 4.17
C THR A 26 0.38 3.25 3.09
N ALA A 27 -0.92 3.37 3.40
CA ALA A 27 -2.00 3.11 2.45
C ALA A 27 -2.02 4.03 1.23
N PHE A 28 -1.40 5.19 1.27
CA PHE A 28 -1.40 6.13 0.16
C PHE A 28 0.00 6.59 -0.27
N GLY A 29 1.05 5.90 0.19
CA GLY A 29 2.44 6.28 -0.11
C GLY A 29 2.76 6.40 -1.60
N MET A 30 2.15 5.57 -2.44
CA MET A 30 2.27 5.63 -3.91
C MET A 30 0.92 5.82 -4.60
N GLY A 31 -0.12 6.24 -3.88
CA GLY A 31 -1.49 6.24 -4.36
C GLY A 31 -1.71 6.96 -5.69
N LEU A 32 -1.24 8.19 -5.80
CA LEU A 32 -1.37 8.97 -7.03
C LEU A 32 -0.61 8.32 -8.20
N LEU A 33 0.57 7.74 -7.94
CA LEU A 33 1.37 7.07 -8.97
C LEU A 33 0.66 5.84 -9.51
N VAL A 34 0.03 5.04 -8.64
CA VAL A 34 -0.76 3.88 -9.06
C VAL A 34 -1.91 4.30 -9.97
N MET A 35 -2.66 5.34 -9.59
CA MET A 35 -3.76 5.87 -10.42
C MET A 35 -3.27 6.36 -11.77
N VAL A 36 -2.22 7.19 -11.79
CA VAL A 36 -1.65 7.75 -13.04
C VAL A 36 -1.14 6.63 -13.95
N PHE A 37 -0.51 5.61 -13.37
CA PHE A 37 -0.06 4.44 -14.13
C PHE A 37 -1.24 3.73 -14.82
N MET A 38 -2.33 3.46 -14.11
CA MET A 38 -3.50 2.78 -14.67
C MET A 38 -4.21 3.63 -15.73
N VAL A 39 -4.24 4.96 -15.55
CA VAL A 39 -4.71 5.90 -16.60
C VAL A 39 -3.83 5.80 -17.84
N GLY A 40 -2.52 5.70 -17.68
CA GLY A 40 -1.58 5.48 -18.79
C GLY A 40 -1.77 4.17 -19.53
N GLN A 41 -2.41 3.16 -18.91
CA GLN A 41 -2.83 1.91 -19.55
C GLN A 41 -4.19 2.01 -20.28
N GLY A 42 -4.81 3.19 -20.32
CA GLY A 42 -6.08 3.44 -20.99
C GLY A 42 -7.33 3.28 -20.12
N TYR A 43 -7.18 3.12 -18.81
CA TYR A 43 -8.29 2.97 -17.87
C TYR A 43 -8.51 4.25 -17.07
N PHE A 44 -9.60 4.99 -17.31
CA PHE A 44 -9.80 6.32 -16.76
C PHE A 44 -10.62 6.35 -15.46
N TRP A 45 -11.74 5.63 -15.38
CA TRP A 45 -12.65 5.66 -14.25
C TRP A 45 -12.46 4.50 -13.27
N GLN A 46 -11.93 3.38 -13.73
CA GLN A 46 -11.63 2.21 -12.91
C GLN A 46 -10.65 2.52 -11.76
N PRO A 47 -9.57 3.31 -11.98
CA PRO A 47 -8.70 3.77 -10.89
C PRO A 47 -9.44 4.60 -9.83
N VAL A 48 -10.49 5.34 -10.19
CA VAL A 48 -11.31 6.10 -9.23
C VAL A 48 -12.09 5.15 -8.32
N VAL A 49 -12.64 4.07 -8.88
CA VAL A 49 -13.27 3.00 -8.09
C VAL A 49 -12.25 2.34 -7.16
N GLY A 50 -11.05 2.06 -7.67
CA GLY A 50 -9.95 1.53 -6.87
C GLY A 50 -9.52 2.46 -5.73
N PHE A 51 -9.49 3.78 -5.98
CA PHE A 51 -9.22 4.78 -4.94
C PHE A 51 -10.27 4.73 -3.82
N PHE A 52 -11.54 4.64 -4.15
CA PHE A 52 -12.60 4.49 -3.15
C PHE A 52 -12.42 3.21 -2.32
N GLY A 53 -12.10 2.09 -2.98
CA GLY A 53 -11.76 0.85 -2.29
C GLY A 53 -10.57 1.01 -1.35
N ALA A 54 -9.48 1.64 -1.81
CA ALA A 54 -8.29 1.90 -1.00
C ALA A 54 -8.60 2.79 0.22
N PHE A 55 -9.46 3.79 0.07
CA PHE A 55 -9.89 4.63 1.18
C PHE A 55 -10.61 3.81 2.26
N CYS A 56 -11.56 2.97 1.88
CA CYS A 56 -12.26 2.07 2.80
C CYS A 56 -11.27 1.10 3.48
N GLY A 57 -10.38 0.49 2.72
CA GLY A 57 -9.34 -0.40 3.25
C GLY A 57 -8.37 0.29 4.22
N CYS A 58 -8.01 1.53 3.94
CA CYS A 58 -7.21 2.36 4.84
C CYS A 58 -7.91 2.58 6.20
N VAL A 59 -9.20 2.89 6.18
CA VAL A 59 -10.00 3.04 7.40
C VAL A 59 -10.02 1.72 8.19
N VAL A 60 -10.26 0.59 7.52
CA VAL A 60 -10.24 -0.74 8.15
C VAL A 60 -8.86 -1.03 8.77
N SER A 61 -7.78 -0.84 8.01
CA SER A 61 -6.40 -1.05 8.47
C SER A 61 -6.08 -0.22 9.71
N THR A 62 -6.38 1.08 9.66
CA THR A 62 -6.09 2.02 10.74
C THR A 62 -6.89 1.70 12.00
N ARG A 63 -8.19 1.40 11.88
CA ARG A 63 -9.04 1.04 13.02
C ARG A 63 -8.62 -0.28 13.65
N LEU A 64 -8.28 -1.27 12.83
CA LEU A 64 -7.80 -2.56 13.33
C LEU A 64 -6.45 -2.42 14.05
N MET A 65 -5.56 -1.58 13.55
CA MET A 65 -4.30 -1.26 14.22
C MET A 65 -4.55 -0.59 15.59
N GLN A 66 -5.47 0.39 15.66
CA GLN A 66 -5.88 1.01 16.91
C GLN A 66 -6.37 -0.03 17.93
N TYR A 67 -7.23 -0.95 17.48
CA TYR A 67 -7.71 -2.04 18.32
C TYR A 67 -6.56 -2.92 18.83
N PHE A 68 -5.63 -3.33 17.99
CA PHE A 68 -4.49 -4.15 18.41
C PHE A 68 -3.57 -3.41 19.38
N VAL A 69 -3.32 -2.12 19.16
CA VAL A 69 -2.49 -1.31 20.06
C VAL A 69 -3.13 -1.23 21.46
N VAL A 70 -4.40 -0.87 21.54
CA VAL A 70 -5.12 -0.75 22.82
C VAL A 70 -5.23 -2.10 23.52
N LYS A 71 -5.46 -3.19 22.77
CA LYS A 71 -5.54 -4.54 23.34
C LYS A 71 -4.23 -5.00 23.96
N ASN A 72 -3.08 -4.68 23.34
CA ASN A 72 -1.77 -5.11 23.83
C ASN A 72 -1.15 -4.12 24.83
N PHE A 73 -1.50 -2.83 24.71
CA PHE A 73 -0.99 -1.73 25.54
C PHE A 73 -2.15 -0.83 25.96
N PRO A 74 -2.99 -1.25 26.92
CA PRO A 74 -4.20 -0.50 27.31
C PRO A 74 -3.90 0.95 27.77
N HIS A 75 -2.74 1.18 28.37
CA HIS A 75 -2.32 2.50 28.82
C HIS A 75 -2.11 3.49 27.65
N TYR A 76 -1.80 3.03 26.42
CA TYR A 76 -1.67 3.89 25.25
C TYR A 76 -3.00 4.53 24.81
N ALA A 77 -4.14 4.01 25.29
CA ALA A 77 -5.46 4.60 25.02
C ALA A 77 -5.64 5.99 25.64
N VAL A 78 -4.97 6.23 26.77
CA VAL A 78 -5.08 7.48 27.54
C VAL A 78 -3.80 8.34 27.50
N GLU A 79 -2.69 7.73 27.17
CA GLU A 79 -1.37 8.36 27.18
C GLU A 79 -1.16 9.26 25.96
N ASP A 80 -0.74 10.51 26.21
CA ASP A 80 -0.37 11.45 25.15
C ASP A 80 1.02 11.10 24.58
N VAL A 81 1.26 11.42 23.32
CA VAL A 81 2.58 11.18 22.68
C VAL A 81 3.65 12.07 23.30
N ILE A 82 3.29 13.29 23.66
CA ILE A 82 4.18 14.27 24.31
C ILE A 82 3.52 14.75 25.61
N GLY A 83 4.23 14.54 26.73
CA GLY A 83 3.71 14.85 28.06
C GLY A 83 3.64 16.33 28.43
N ASN A 84 4.21 17.25 27.64
CA ASN A 84 4.29 18.66 28.02
C ASN A 84 4.01 19.63 26.87
N LYS A 85 2.75 20.06 26.77
CA LYS A 85 2.31 21.07 25.77
C LYS A 85 2.94 22.45 25.96
N GLN A 86 3.52 22.74 27.13
CA GLN A 86 4.13 24.03 27.43
C GLN A 86 5.49 24.21 26.75
N GLU A 87 6.30 23.15 26.60
CA GLU A 87 7.57 23.19 25.87
C GLU A 87 7.38 23.51 24.38
N ILE A 88 6.25 23.07 23.79
CA ILE A 88 5.93 23.31 22.39
C ILE A 88 5.61 24.80 22.14
N ALA A 89 4.91 25.44 23.07
CA ALA A 89 4.54 26.86 22.96
C ALA A 89 5.76 27.79 23.08
N GLU A 90 6.83 27.36 23.75
CA GLU A 90 8.07 28.14 23.84
C GLU A 90 8.96 28.00 22.59
N GLU A 91 8.97 26.84 21.94
CA GLU A 91 9.64 26.64 20.63
C GLU A 91 8.94 27.44 19.52
N GLU A 92 7.63 27.61 19.56
CA GLU A 92 6.89 28.43 18.58
C GLU A 92 7.31 29.88 18.52
N LYS A 93 7.71 30.47 19.65
CA LYS A 93 8.15 31.87 19.73
C LYS A 93 9.52 32.13 19.05
N LYS A 94 10.30 31.08 18.74
CA LYS A 94 11.65 31.19 18.16
C LYS A 94 11.71 31.08 16.64
N VAL A 95 10.61 30.80 15.93
CA VAL A 95 10.62 30.54 14.48
C VAL A 95 9.89 31.64 13.72
N GLU A 96 10.45 32.83 13.69
CA GLU A 96 10.12 33.86 12.68
C GLU A 96 10.92 33.62 11.40
N LYS A 97 10.48 32.67 10.58
CA LYS A 97 10.92 32.58 9.18
C LYS A 97 9.75 32.91 8.26
N SER A 98 10.01 33.68 7.19
CA SER A 98 9.05 33.94 6.12
C SER A 98 8.32 32.68 5.70
N GLY A 99 6.99 32.73 5.49
CA GLY A 99 6.19 31.59 5.10
C GLY A 99 6.72 30.89 3.84
N PHE A 100 7.27 31.64 2.89
CA PHE A 100 7.91 31.12 1.68
C PHE A 100 9.13 30.24 2.00
N ILE A 101 10.02 30.71 2.90
CA ILE A 101 11.22 29.94 3.31
C ILE A 101 10.83 28.66 4.03
N ARG A 102 9.76 28.68 4.83
CA ARG A 102 9.24 27.48 5.51
C ARG A 102 8.75 26.44 4.48
N VAL A 103 7.99 26.86 3.47
CA VAL A 103 7.52 25.98 2.40
C VAL A 103 8.70 25.40 1.62
N LEU A 104 9.67 26.25 1.24
CA LEU A 104 10.85 25.80 0.51
C LEU A 104 11.68 24.78 1.31
N ASN A 105 11.94 25.06 2.59
CA ASN A 105 12.67 24.13 3.45
C ASN A 105 11.91 22.79 3.59
N SER A 106 10.58 22.85 3.79
CA SER A 106 9.77 21.62 3.87
C SER A 106 9.79 20.80 2.60
N LEU A 107 9.82 21.44 1.43
CA LEU A 107 9.97 20.75 0.14
C LEU A 107 11.35 20.09 0.00
N LEU A 108 12.42 20.81 0.38
CA LEU A 108 13.77 20.28 0.32
C LEU A 108 13.98 19.11 1.30
N ASP A 109 13.51 19.23 2.53
CA ASP A 109 13.59 18.19 3.55
C ASP A 109 12.74 16.97 3.15
N GLY A 110 11.53 17.20 2.62
CA GLY A 110 10.68 16.15 2.08
C GLY A 110 11.33 15.41 0.89
N GLY A 111 11.94 16.17 -0.02
CA GLY A 111 12.67 15.60 -1.16
C GLY A 111 13.86 14.73 -0.71
N ARG A 112 14.67 15.21 0.23
CA ARG A 112 15.81 14.46 0.79
C ARG A 112 15.33 13.17 1.46
N THR A 113 14.35 13.27 2.36
CA THR A 113 13.76 12.10 3.04
C THR A 113 13.19 11.11 2.04
N GLY A 114 12.53 11.58 0.97
CA GLY A 114 11.98 10.74 -0.09
C GLY A 114 13.06 9.93 -0.82
N VAL A 115 14.21 10.56 -1.14
CA VAL A 115 15.35 9.87 -1.76
C VAL A 115 15.94 8.81 -0.82
N ASP A 116 16.17 9.17 0.45
CA ASP A 116 16.77 8.24 1.42
C ASP A 116 15.87 7.00 1.63
N VAL A 117 14.56 7.20 1.79
CA VAL A 117 13.59 6.10 1.89
C VAL A 117 13.54 5.30 0.60
N GLY A 118 13.54 5.96 -0.58
CA GLY A 118 13.56 5.31 -1.88
C GLY A 118 14.75 4.38 -2.03
N LEU A 119 15.95 4.84 -1.72
CA LEU A 119 17.16 4.02 -1.78
C LEU A 119 17.14 2.85 -0.79
N ALA A 120 16.62 3.05 0.41
CA ALA A 120 16.56 2.01 1.44
C ALA A 120 15.63 0.83 1.06
N ILE A 121 14.59 1.07 0.25
CA ILE A 121 13.64 0.01 -0.14
C ILE A 121 14.07 -0.78 -1.38
N ILE A 122 14.98 -0.25 -2.23
CA ILE A 122 15.39 -0.88 -3.50
C ILE A 122 15.82 -2.34 -3.33
N PRO A 123 16.72 -2.74 -2.39
CA PRO A 123 17.13 -4.12 -2.26
C PRO A 123 15.98 -5.08 -1.97
N GLY A 124 15.07 -4.68 -1.07
CA GLY A 124 13.88 -5.48 -0.74
C GLY A 124 12.93 -5.63 -1.93
N VAL A 125 12.73 -4.55 -2.69
CA VAL A 125 11.92 -4.56 -3.91
C VAL A 125 12.49 -5.54 -4.93
N LEU A 126 13.79 -5.46 -5.22
CA LEU A 126 14.43 -6.32 -6.21
C LEU A 126 14.35 -7.81 -5.82
N ILE A 127 14.62 -8.16 -4.56
CA ILE A 127 14.58 -9.54 -4.09
C ILE A 127 13.16 -10.10 -4.19
N ILE A 128 12.18 -9.39 -3.63
CA ILE A 128 10.79 -9.88 -3.59
C ILE A 128 10.19 -9.94 -4.98
N SER A 129 10.37 -8.91 -5.82
CA SER A 129 9.81 -8.91 -7.18
C SER A 129 10.42 -10.02 -8.04
N THR A 130 11.73 -10.23 -7.96
CA THR A 130 12.39 -11.32 -8.69
C THR A 130 11.85 -12.69 -8.27
N LEU A 131 11.73 -12.93 -6.96
CA LEU A 131 11.18 -14.18 -6.43
C LEU A 131 9.73 -14.40 -6.91
N VAL A 132 8.88 -13.37 -6.81
CA VAL A 132 7.48 -13.49 -7.24
C VAL A 132 7.38 -13.70 -8.74
N MET A 133 8.19 -13.01 -9.56
CA MET A 133 8.21 -13.23 -11.02
C MET A 133 8.59 -14.68 -11.36
N ILE A 134 9.64 -15.23 -10.74
CA ILE A 134 10.03 -16.63 -10.93
C ILE A 134 8.89 -17.59 -10.56
N LEU A 135 8.14 -17.30 -9.51
CA LEU A 135 7.04 -18.14 -9.05
C LEU A 135 5.75 -17.98 -9.90
N THR A 136 5.61 -16.87 -10.62
CA THR A 136 4.39 -16.52 -11.37
C THR A 136 4.45 -16.94 -12.83
N PHE A 137 5.53 -16.60 -13.51
CA PHE A 137 5.64 -16.87 -14.95
C PHE A 137 6.17 -18.29 -15.20
N GLY A 138 5.81 -18.83 -16.39
CA GLY A 138 6.31 -20.13 -16.86
C GLY A 138 7.55 -20.03 -17.73
N PRO A 139 8.02 -21.14 -18.31
CA PRO A 139 9.04 -21.12 -19.34
C PRO A 139 8.52 -20.39 -20.59
N SER A 140 9.40 -20.09 -21.54
CA SER A 140 9.03 -19.52 -22.85
C SER A 140 7.99 -20.39 -23.57
N SER A 141 7.38 -19.85 -24.64
CA SER A 141 6.41 -20.55 -25.47
C SER A 141 6.96 -21.85 -26.09
N THR A 142 8.29 -22.01 -26.18
CA THR A 142 8.95 -23.25 -26.64
C THR A 142 9.15 -24.28 -25.53
N GLY A 143 8.78 -23.96 -24.29
CA GLY A 143 9.01 -24.82 -23.11
C GLY A 143 10.43 -24.77 -22.57
N ALA A 144 11.35 -24.02 -23.19
CA ALA A 144 12.72 -23.85 -22.75
C ALA A 144 12.93 -22.52 -22.01
N TYR A 145 13.91 -22.49 -21.11
CA TYR A 145 14.32 -21.25 -20.46
C TYR A 145 15.37 -20.56 -21.35
N THR A 146 15.15 -19.31 -21.67
CA THR A 146 16.03 -18.50 -22.52
C THR A 146 16.79 -17.43 -21.74
N GLY A 147 16.43 -17.22 -20.47
CA GLY A 147 16.93 -16.13 -19.63
C GLY A 147 16.23 -14.80 -19.92
N ALA A 148 15.12 -14.82 -20.61
CA ALA A 148 14.32 -13.63 -20.87
C ALA A 148 13.58 -13.17 -19.60
N ALA A 149 13.17 -11.90 -19.60
CA ALA A 149 12.27 -11.38 -18.58
C ALA A 149 10.94 -12.16 -18.59
N TYR A 150 10.32 -12.28 -17.41
CA TYR A 150 9.06 -13.00 -17.22
C TYR A 150 9.13 -14.52 -17.53
N GLU A 151 10.27 -15.14 -17.32
CA GLU A 151 10.39 -16.59 -17.28
C GLU A 151 10.48 -17.10 -15.84
N GLY A 152 9.86 -18.27 -15.56
CA GLY A 152 9.82 -18.84 -14.22
C GLY A 152 9.18 -20.23 -14.18
N VAL A 153 8.71 -20.63 -13.01
CA VAL A 153 8.20 -22.01 -12.75
C VAL A 153 6.67 -22.11 -12.72
N ALA A 154 5.96 -21.00 -12.86
CA ALA A 154 4.49 -20.91 -12.83
C ALA A 154 3.83 -21.60 -11.61
N LEU A 155 4.46 -21.52 -10.44
CA LEU A 155 3.97 -22.17 -9.23
C LEU A 155 2.71 -21.47 -8.68
N LEU A 156 2.73 -20.14 -8.63
CA LEU A 156 1.62 -19.36 -8.07
C LEU A 156 0.32 -19.53 -8.86
N PRO A 157 0.27 -19.45 -10.20
CA PRO A 157 -0.95 -19.72 -10.95
C PRO A 157 -1.46 -21.14 -10.74
N ARG A 158 -0.59 -22.17 -10.73
CA ARG A 158 -0.99 -23.56 -10.49
C ARG A 158 -1.61 -23.77 -9.10
N LEU A 159 -1.13 -23.06 -8.08
CA LEU A 159 -1.74 -23.09 -6.75
C LEU A 159 -3.05 -22.29 -6.73
N ALA A 160 -3.06 -21.12 -7.40
CA ALA A 160 -4.23 -20.27 -7.49
C ALA A 160 -5.40 -20.94 -8.21
N GLU A 161 -5.16 -21.74 -9.27
CA GLU A 161 -6.19 -22.50 -9.97
C GLU A 161 -7.05 -23.34 -9.02
N LYS A 162 -6.44 -23.97 -8.00
CA LYS A 162 -7.15 -24.80 -7.01
C LYS A 162 -8.09 -24.02 -6.11
N VAL A 163 -7.84 -22.73 -5.92
CA VAL A 163 -8.57 -21.84 -5.01
C VAL A 163 -9.12 -20.60 -5.74
N ASN A 164 -9.15 -20.64 -7.08
CA ASN A 164 -9.56 -19.51 -7.92
C ASN A 164 -10.98 -19.04 -7.58
N PHE A 165 -11.87 -19.96 -7.21
CA PHE A 165 -13.22 -19.62 -6.79
C PHE A 165 -13.26 -18.60 -5.64
N ILE A 166 -12.25 -18.60 -4.74
CA ILE A 166 -12.15 -17.61 -3.65
C ILE A 166 -11.79 -16.25 -4.21
N PHE A 167 -10.82 -16.19 -5.14
CA PHE A 167 -10.37 -14.92 -5.75
C PHE A 167 -11.42 -14.35 -6.70
N GLU A 168 -12.12 -15.21 -7.44
CA GLU A 168 -13.25 -14.84 -8.26
C GLU A 168 -14.39 -14.25 -7.40
N PHE A 169 -14.76 -14.92 -6.30
CA PHE A 169 -15.81 -14.45 -5.40
C PHE A 169 -15.44 -13.14 -4.67
N LEU A 170 -14.19 -13.00 -4.17
CA LEU A 170 -13.77 -11.85 -3.37
C LEU A 170 -13.36 -10.65 -4.22
N PHE A 171 -12.70 -10.89 -5.35
CA PHE A 171 -12.04 -9.87 -6.16
C PHE A 171 -12.55 -9.81 -7.60
N GLY A 172 -13.39 -10.78 -8.01
CA GLY A 172 -13.87 -10.88 -9.38
C GLY A 172 -12.78 -11.21 -10.41
N PHE A 173 -11.72 -11.91 -10.01
CA PHE A 173 -10.65 -12.31 -10.92
C PHE A 173 -11.08 -13.49 -11.79
N GLY A 174 -11.28 -13.24 -13.08
CA GLY A 174 -11.64 -14.30 -14.02
C GLY A 174 -10.46 -15.21 -14.42
N ASP A 175 -9.22 -14.72 -14.26
CA ASP A 175 -8.01 -15.46 -14.63
C ASP A 175 -7.11 -15.68 -13.41
N PRO A 176 -6.64 -16.92 -13.16
CA PRO A 176 -5.81 -17.23 -11.99
C PRO A 176 -4.43 -16.54 -12.00
N HIS A 177 -3.90 -16.10 -13.14
CA HIS A 177 -2.65 -15.35 -13.21
C HIS A 177 -2.74 -13.98 -12.53
N LEU A 178 -3.95 -13.40 -12.42
CA LEU A 178 -4.15 -12.10 -11.81
C LEU A 178 -3.78 -12.05 -10.32
N ILE A 179 -3.74 -13.22 -9.64
CA ILE A 179 -3.30 -13.31 -8.24
C ILE A 179 -1.83 -12.88 -8.05
N ALA A 180 -1.04 -12.91 -9.12
CA ALA A 180 0.35 -12.45 -9.05
C ALA A 180 0.46 -10.96 -8.70
N PHE A 181 -0.51 -10.13 -9.09
CA PHE A 181 -0.50 -8.71 -8.74
C PHE A 181 -0.56 -8.49 -7.23
N PRO A 182 -1.57 -8.94 -6.47
CA PRO A 182 -1.61 -8.75 -5.02
C PRO A 182 -0.42 -9.39 -4.30
N ILE A 183 0.05 -10.56 -4.71
CA ILE A 183 1.22 -11.20 -4.10
C ILE A 183 2.48 -10.35 -4.31
N THR A 184 2.70 -9.85 -5.52
CA THR A 184 3.83 -8.96 -5.80
C THR A 184 3.71 -7.64 -5.05
N ALA A 185 2.49 -7.09 -4.93
CA ALA A 185 2.23 -5.84 -4.23
C ALA A 185 2.57 -5.91 -2.73
N LEU A 186 2.46 -7.09 -2.09
CA LEU A 186 2.93 -7.29 -0.71
C LEU A 186 4.44 -7.02 -0.56
N GLY A 187 5.21 -7.32 -1.58
CA GLY A 187 6.65 -7.03 -1.59
C GLY A 187 6.96 -5.62 -2.11
N ALA A 188 6.41 -5.29 -3.27
CA ALA A 188 6.68 -4.04 -3.98
C ALA A 188 5.59 -3.71 -5.00
N VAL A 189 4.82 -2.67 -4.73
CA VAL A 189 3.77 -2.19 -5.65
C VAL A 189 4.32 -1.78 -7.01
N GLY A 190 5.49 -1.14 -7.05
CA GLY A 190 6.13 -0.79 -8.33
C GLY A 190 6.39 -2.01 -9.21
N ALA A 191 6.79 -3.14 -8.62
CA ALA A 191 6.95 -4.40 -9.35
C ALA A 191 5.60 -4.99 -9.81
N ALA A 192 4.57 -4.91 -8.95
CA ALA A 192 3.22 -5.36 -9.32
C ALA A 192 2.66 -4.55 -10.49
N LEU A 193 2.87 -3.24 -10.52
CA LEU A 193 2.51 -2.40 -11.66
C LEU A 193 3.20 -2.84 -12.96
N GLY A 194 4.45 -3.30 -12.87
CA GLY A 194 5.19 -3.84 -14.01
C GLY A 194 4.58 -5.09 -14.64
N LEU A 195 3.71 -5.84 -13.92
CA LEU A 195 3.00 -7.00 -14.45
C LEU A 195 1.80 -6.61 -15.34
N VAL A 196 1.18 -5.46 -15.08
CA VAL A 196 -0.09 -5.04 -15.68
C VAL A 196 -0.03 -4.98 -17.22
N PRO A 197 0.99 -4.38 -17.87
CA PRO A 197 1.06 -4.37 -19.33
C PRO A 197 1.08 -5.76 -19.94
N ASN A 198 1.77 -6.71 -19.29
CA ASN A 198 1.79 -8.09 -19.75
C ASN A 198 0.40 -8.73 -19.62
N PHE A 199 -0.26 -8.57 -18.47
CA PHE A 199 -1.62 -9.10 -18.27
C PHE A 199 -2.63 -8.53 -19.27
N ILE A 200 -2.52 -7.25 -19.62
CA ILE A 200 -3.35 -6.60 -20.64
C ILE A 200 -3.07 -7.24 -22.03
N SER A 201 -1.80 -7.42 -22.38
CA SER A 201 -1.42 -8.02 -23.68
C SER A 201 -1.89 -9.47 -23.85
N GLN A 202 -2.03 -10.20 -22.74
CA GLN A 202 -2.58 -11.56 -22.71
C GLN A 202 -4.13 -11.59 -22.72
N GLY A 203 -4.78 -10.44 -22.54
CA GLY A 203 -6.24 -10.37 -22.48
C GLY A 203 -6.83 -10.88 -21.13
N TRP A 204 -6.03 -10.99 -20.08
CA TRP A 204 -6.49 -11.47 -18.77
C TRP A 204 -7.21 -10.40 -17.94
N VAL A 205 -6.92 -9.12 -18.22
CA VAL A 205 -7.39 -7.98 -17.43
C VAL A 205 -8.66 -7.39 -17.99
N ASP A 206 -9.66 -7.23 -17.16
CA ASP A 206 -10.85 -6.43 -17.39
C ASP A 206 -10.86 -5.14 -16.54
N GLY A 207 -11.92 -4.35 -16.66
CA GLY A 207 -12.05 -3.12 -15.85
C GLY A 207 -12.16 -3.36 -14.35
N ASN A 208 -12.75 -4.49 -13.93
CA ASN A 208 -12.81 -4.89 -12.54
C ASN A 208 -11.42 -5.17 -11.97
N ALA A 209 -10.62 -5.94 -12.69
CA ALA A 209 -9.25 -6.26 -12.27
C ALA A 209 -8.42 -4.98 -12.09
N ILE A 210 -8.55 -3.98 -12.97
CA ILE A 210 -7.88 -2.68 -12.82
C ILE A 210 -8.33 -1.92 -11.57
N ALA A 211 -9.64 -1.89 -11.27
CA ALA A 211 -10.15 -1.26 -10.07
C ALA A 211 -9.57 -1.94 -8.80
N VAL A 212 -9.57 -3.26 -8.78
CA VAL A 212 -9.02 -4.06 -7.68
C VAL A 212 -7.51 -3.88 -7.55
N PHE A 213 -6.76 -3.94 -8.66
CA PHE A 213 -5.31 -3.69 -8.66
C PHE A 213 -4.97 -2.29 -8.15
N THR A 214 -5.75 -1.29 -8.56
CA THR A 214 -5.58 0.07 -8.04
C THR A 214 -5.80 0.13 -6.53
N ALA A 215 -6.86 -0.47 -6.03
CA ALA A 215 -7.17 -0.50 -4.60
C ALA A 215 -6.07 -1.18 -3.78
N ILE A 216 -5.61 -2.35 -4.22
CA ILE A 216 -4.52 -3.09 -3.60
C ILE A 216 -3.20 -2.33 -3.70
N GLY A 217 -2.86 -1.84 -4.89
CA GLY A 217 -1.61 -1.12 -5.13
C GLY A 217 -1.50 0.16 -4.31
N MET A 218 -2.61 0.87 -4.13
CA MET A 218 -2.66 2.04 -3.25
C MET A 218 -2.57 1.66 -1.78
N CYS A 219 -3.35 0.66 -1.34
CA CYS A 219 -3.41 0.25 0.05
C CYS A 219 -2.10 -0.37 0.52
N TRP A 220 -1.48 -1.26 -0.28
CA TRP A 220 -0.25 -1.96 0.09
C TRP A 220 1.04 -1.27 -0.39
N SER A 221 0.98 0.00 -0.73
CA SER A 221 2.18 0.74 -1.12
C SER A 221 3.20 0.78 0.03
N GLY A 222 4.37 0.16 -0.17
CA GLY A 222 5.42 0.07 0.84
C GLY A 222 5.12 -0.86 2.03
N TYR A 223 4.27 -1.84 1.84
CA TYR A 223 3.71 -2.75 2.83
C TYR A 223 4.70 -3.25 3.91
N LEU A 224 5.72 -4.01 3.58
CA LEU A 224 6.68 -4.55 4.57
C LEU A 224 7.72 -3.53 4.99
N SER A 225 8.38 -2.89 4.03
CA SER A 225 9.52 -2.01 4.25
C SER A 225 9.11 -0.74 5.01
N THR A 226 8.00 -0.12 4.60
CA THR A 226 7.54 1.13 5.20
C THR A 226 7.06 0.94 6.64
N HIS A 227 6.27 -0.12 6.94
CA HIS A 227 5.84 -0.39 8.31
C HIS A 227 7.03 -0.64 9.24
N THR A 228 7.99 -1.46 8.79
CA THR A 228 9.18 -1.76 9.59
C THR A 228 9.98 -0.49 9.86
N ALA A 229 10.27 0.30 8.83
CA ALA A 229 11.05 1.53 8.97
C ALA A 229 10.33 2.59 9.81
N MET A 230 9.02 2.78 9.62
CA MET A 230 8.26 3.78 10.38
C MET A 230 8.13 3.41 11.86
N LEU A 231 7.76 2.17 12.18
CA LEU A 231 7.61 1.76 13.57
C LEU A 231 8.94 1.68 14.30
N ASP A 232 10.02 1.30 13.61
CA ASP A 232 11.36 1.32 14.17
C ASP A 232 11.80 2.76 14.52
N SER A 233 11.62 3.70 13.57
CA SER A 233 11.98 5.12 13.77
C SER A 233 11.15 5.82 14.86
N LEU A 234 9.94 5.34 15.11
CA LEU A 234 9.05 5.84 16.16
C LEU A 234 9.25 5.14 17.52
N GLY A 235 10.11 4.12 17.59
CA GLY A 235 10.36 3.36 18.81
C GLY A 235 9.28 2.32 19.16
N TYR A 236 8.51 1.85 18.18
CA TYR A 236 7.41 0.89 18.36
C TYR A 236 7.59 -0.38 17.51
N ARG A 237 8.84 -0.82 17.29
CA ARG A 237 9.20 -1.95 16.45
C ARG A 237 8.46 -3.24 16.78
N GLU A 238 8.15 -3.48 18.06
CA GLU A 238 7.42 -4.64 18.55
C GLU A 238 5.98 -4.75 18.00
N LEU A 239 5.43 -3.62 17.52
CA LEU A 239 4.10 -3.58 16.91
C LEU A 239 4.09 -3.89 15.41
N THR A 240 5.25 -4.04 14.78
CA THR A 240 5.35 -4.32 13.32
C THR A 240 4.49 -5.51 12.87
N PRO A 241 4.45 -6.68 13.56
CA PRO A 241 3.57 -7.78 13.15
C PRO A 241 2.08 -7.42 13.18
N LYS A 242 1.66 -6.59 14.13
CA LYS A 242 0.26 -6.13 14.24
C LYS A 242 -0.08 -5.11 13.15
N ALA A 243 0.82 -4.22 12.82
CA ALA A 243 0.68 -3.28 11.72
C ALA A 243 0.56 -4.01 10.37
N ILE A 244 1.42 -4.98 10.12
CA ILE A 244 1.38 -5.81 8.93
C ILE A 244 0.06 -6.58 8.84
N LEU A 245 -0.37 -7.25 9.91
CA LEU A 245 -1.63 -7.99 9.94
C LEU A 245 -2.84 -7.09 9.67
N SER A 246 -2.93 -5.95 10.36
CA SER A 246 -4.03 -5.01 10.16
C SER A 246 -4.03 -4.42 8.76
N HIS A 247 -2.85 -4.20 8.19
CA HIS A 247 -2.70 -3.67 6.83
C HIS A 247 -3.02 -4.70 5.75
N THR A 248 -2.67 -5.98 5.98
CA THR A 248 -3.10 -7.09 5.11
C THR A 248 -4.62 -7.15 5.00
N ILE A 249 -5.30 -7.14 6.15
CA ILE A 249 -6.77 -7.17 6.21
C ILE A 249 -7.36 -5.93 5.54
N GLY A 250 -6.75 -4.76 5.76
CA GLY A 250 -7.16 -3.52 5.10
C GLY A 250 -7.07 -3.58 3.58
N GLY A 251 -6.00 -4.15 3.02
CA GLY A 251 -5.85 -4.30 1.56
C GLY A 251 -6.81 -5.32 0.96
N ILE A 252 -7.09 -6.40 1.67
CA ILE A 252 -8.15 -7.35 1.25
C ILE A 252 -9.51 -6.66 1.25
N ALA A 253 -9.83 -5.88 2.29
CA ALA A 253 -11.06 -5.10 2.35
C ALA A 253 -11.13 -4.05 1.22
N ALA A 254 -10.01 -3.39 0.89
CA ALA A 254 -9.92 -2.46 -0.22
C ALA A 254 -10.28 -3.13 -1.55
N ALA A 255 -9.73 -4.31 -1.81
CA ALA A 255 -9.99 -5.11 -3.01
C ALA A 255 -11.47 -5.51 -3.12
N ILE A 256 -12.05 -6.03 -2.03
CA ILE A 256 -13.46 -6.43 -1.98
C ILE A 256 -14.38 -5.22 -2.24
N VAL A 257 -14.12 -4.08 -1.59
CA VAL A 257 -14.91 -2.86 -1.78
C VAL A 257 -14.78 -2.36 -3.23
N ALA A 258 -13.58 -2.37 -3.81
CA ALA A 258 -13.37 -1.98 -5.20
C ALA A 258 -14.15 -2.89 -6.16
N HIS A 259 -14.08 -4.21 -5.98
CA HIS A 259 -14.85 -5.19 -6.76
C HIS A 259 -16.35 -4.94 -6.67
N LEU A 260 -16.90 -4.88 -5.46
CA LEU A 260 -18.34 -4.67 -5.26
C LEU A 260 -18.80 -3.32 -5.81
N THR A 261 -18.02 -2.25 -5.63
CA THR A 261 -18.32 -0.93 -6.17
C THR A 261 -18.32 -0.96 -7.70
N TYR A 262 -17.34 -1.62 -8.31
CA TYR A 262 -17.28 -1.81 -9.75
C TYR A 262 -18.53 -2.55 -10.27
N MET A 263 -18.89 -3.66 -9.65
CA MET A 263 -20.09 -4.44 -10.02
C MET A 263 -21.38 -3.60 -9.93
N VAL A 264 -21.55 -2.83 -8.86
CA VAL A 264 -22.70 -1.93 -8.69
C VAL A 264 -22.73 -0.89 -9.82
N ILE A 265 -21.62 -0.25 -10.13
CA ILE A 265 -21.56 0.75 -11.22
C ILE A 265 -21.94 0.11 -12.57
N MET A 266 -21.43 -1.11 -12.86
CA MET A 266 -21.74 -1.81 -14.11
C MET A 266 -23.22 -2.16 -14.26
N LEU A 267 -23.93 -2.44 -13.16
CA LEU A 267 -25.39 -2.63 -13.18
C LEU A 267 -26.14 -1.37 -13.68
N PHE A 268 -25.65 -0.18 -13.31
CA PHE A 268 -26.27 1.09 -13.76
C PHE A 268 -25.85 1.50 -15.17
N ILE A 269 -24.70 1.06 -15.67
CA ILE A 269 -24.27 1.37 -17.03
C ILE A 269 -24.91 0.41 -18.04
N ALA A 270 -25.23 -0.83 -17.62
CA ALA A 270 -25.85 -1.85 -18.47
C ALA A 270 -27.41 -1.74 -18.52
N ALA A 271 -28.01 -0.95 -17.63
CA ALA A 271 -29.45 -0.67 -17.61
C ALA A 271 -29.79 0.56 -18.47
#